data_09c231c3df8358d75f631272183d200b
#
_entry.id   09c231c3df8358d75f631272183d200b
#
_cell.length_a   1.000
_cell.length_b   1.000
_cell.length_c   1.000
_cell.angle_alpha   90.00
_cell.angle_beta   90.00
_cell.angle_gamma   90.00
#
_symmetry.space_group_name_H-M   'P 1'
#
loop_
_entity.id
_entity.type
_entity.pdbx_description
1 polymer ?
#
loop_
_entity_poly.entity_id
_entity_poly.type
_entity_poly.pdbx_seq_one_letter_code
_entity_poly.pdbx_strand_id
1 'polypeptide(L)'
;MDAAPDVWGERLPRRLGLGSAVAVLVGTTIGSGIFRVPAGVAGTLGMPGPVIVAWVLGGVVALAGALAIAELAAALPRSGGVFTFLLEAFGPLPAFLFGWSELTVIRASALGAIATIFAEYLGYFLHFDPPTVRRVAAAAIVVIGCLNYAGVRAASAVMNVVTVAKFAAVALLGLLAFTASEGSAAHFTPLWTGGLPLSLIATALVPIMWTYDGWADLAFLGGEVRDPGRTLPRALILGTAAIVAVYLLLNAAYIYVVPLPEMAASKLVAATAAERIPLLGGAGGAVVSALVMVSCFGTLNGSMMTGPRIFFAMADRGLFFPAIARVSPRFQSPSVAIGLATVLGVVYVLFNDFQQLADKFVLGIWPFYALAVAGVYVLRRTRPGLPRPYRTLGYPVTPAIFLVASVGMVANALATDPVNTGVTFAIVLAGVPVYAVWRVRSRK
;
A
#
# COMPACT_ATOMS: atom_id res chain seq x y z
N MET A 1 19.97 -1.71 39.33
CA MET A 1 20.56 -1.40 38.02
C MET A 1 19.40 -1.07 37.11
N ASP A 2 19.06 0.21 37.02
CA ASP A 2 18.01 0.66 36.11
C ASP A 2 18.52 0.44 34.70
N ALA A 3 17.86 -0.46 33.95
CA ALA A 3 18.15 -0.66 32.55
C ALA A 3 17.93 0.68 31.84
N ALA A 4 18.94 1.20 31.15
CA ALA A 4 18.82 2.39 30.35
C ALA A 4 17.56 2.27 29.48
N PRO A 5 16.73 3.33 29.35
CA PRO A 5 15.49 3.26 28.60
C PRO A 5 15.81 2.75 27.20
N ASP A 6 15.05 1.75 26.77
CA ASP A 6 15.20 1.14 25.43
C ASP A 6 14.83 2.20 24.37
N VAL A 7 15.81 3.00 23.98
CA VAL A 7 15.71 4.12 23.02
C VAL A 7 15.59 3.66 21.56
N TRP A 8 15.25 2.37 21.35
CA TRP A 8 15.06 1.83 20.02
C TRP A 8 13.89 2.51 19.30
N GLY A 9 14.11 2.85 18.04
CA GLY A 9 13.12 3.52 17.21
C GLY A 9 12.92 5.02 17.54
N GLU A 10 13.66 5.58 18.53
CA GLU A 10 13.61 6.98 18.91
C GLU A 10 14.92 7.74 18.59
N ARG A 11 15.86 7.07 17.92
CA ARG A 11 17.18 7.64 17.58
C ARG A 11 17.15 8.74 16.51
N LEU A 12 16.05 8.83 15.76
CA LEU A 12 15.91 9.81 14.68
C LEU A 12 15.28 11.13 15.20
N PRO A 13 15.74 12.31 14.73
CA PRO A 13 15.20 13.57 15.18
C PRO A 13 13.77 13.78 14.71
N ARG A 14 12.88 14.23 15.58
CA ARG A 14 11.47 14.53 15.29
C ARG A 14 11.34 15.79 14.46
N ARG A 15 11.18 15.64 13.13
CA ARG A 15 11.16 16.77 12.16
C ARG A 15 9.82 16.91 11.43
N LEU A 16 9.01 15.85 11.34
CA LEU A 16 7.77 15.84 10.56
C LEU A 16 6.62 16.50 11.32
N GLY A 17 6.12 17.62 10.83
CA GLY A 17 4.89 18.25 11.28
C GLY A 17 3.66 17.66 10.60
N LEU A 18 2.43 18.15 10.94
CA LEU A 18 1.17 17.62 10.42
C LEU A 18 1.10 17.65 8.88
N GLY A 19 1.44 18.77 8.25
CA GLY A 19 1.41 18.86 6.78
C GLY A 19 2.33 17.85 6.10
N SER A 20 3.57 17.68 6.62
CA SER A 20 4.51 16.69 6.10
C SER A 20 4.03 15.26 6.34
N ALA A 21 3.44 14.97 7.50
CA ALA A 21 2.89 13.66 7.82
C ALA A 21 1.72 13.29 6.89
N VAL A 22 0.80 14.23 6.63
CA VAL A 22 -0.28 14.04 5.65
C VAL A 22 0.28 13.87 4.24
N ALA A 23 1.28 14.66 3.84
CA ALA A 23 1.92 14.54 2.53
C ALA A 23 2.61 13.18 2.34
N VAL A 24 3.26 12.66 3.38
CA VAL A 24 3.85 11.31 3.34
C VAL A 24 2.75 10.25 3.15
N LEU A 25 1.70 10.27 3.97
CA LEU A 25 0.60 9.30 3.88
C LEU A 25 -0.07 9.34 2.51
N VAL A 26 -0.45 10.53 2.05
CA VAL A 26 -1.07 10.72 0.73
C VAL A 26 -0.12 10.30 -0.38
N GLY A 27 1.17 10.63 -0.24
CA GLY A 27 2.20 10.31 -1.23
C GLY A 27 2.49 8.81 -1.37
N THR A 28 2.40 8.05 -0.28
CA THR A 28 2.57 6.58 -0.31
C THR A 28 1.31 5.88 -0.80
N THR A 29 0.13 6.36 -0.44
CA THR A 29 -1.15 5.73 -0.82
C THR A 29 -1.56 6.06 -2.26
N ILE A 30 -1.50 7.33 -2.71
CA ILE A 30 -1.79 7.67 -4.11
C ILE A 30 -0.58 7.26 -4.96
N GLY A 31 -0.58 6.00 -5.32
CA GLY A 31 0.44 5.37 -6.14
C GLY A 31 -0.05 5.08 -7.55
N SER A 32 -0.03 3.82 -7.88
CA SER A 32 -0.36 3.26 -9.19
C SER A 32 -1.79 2.69 -9.25
N GLY A 33 -2.34 2.23 -8.12
CA GLY A 33 -3.57 1.44 -8.05
C GLY A 33 -4.80 2.13 -8.66
N ILE A 34 -5.05 3.39 -8.31
CA ILE A 34 -6.24 4.13 -8.78
C ILE A 34 -6.29 4.34 -10.30
N PHE A 35 -5.17 4.18 -10.99
CA PHE A 35 -5.10 4.30 -12.45
C PHE A 35 -5.30 2.95 -13.18
N ARG A 36 -5.33 1.83 -12.46
CA ARG A 36 -5.39 0.48 -13.06
C ARG A 36 -6.52 -0.38 -12.49
N VAL A 37 -6.70 -0.35 -11.18
CA VAL A 37 -7.66 -1.21 -10.45
C VAL A 37 -9.13 -0.94 -10.81
N PRO A 38 -9.58 0.31 -11.05
CA PRO A 38 -10.97 0.56 -11.39
C PRO A 38 -11.48 -0.27 -12.57
N ALA A 39 -10.65 -0.51 -13.58
CA ALA A 39 -11.01 -1.35 -14.73
C ALA A 39 -11.24 -2.81 -14.33
N GLY A 40 -10.37 -3.40 -13.53
CA GLY A 40 -10.54 -4.77 -13.03
C GLY A 40 -11.78 -4.94 -12.15
N VAL A 41 -12.04 -3.95 -11.28
CA VAL A 41 -13.25 -3.93 -10.44
C VAL A 41 -14.53 -3.83 -11.29
N ALA A 42 -14.50 -2.98 -12.34
CA ALA A 42 -15.60 -2.88 -13.29
C ALA A 42 -15.86 -4.22 -14.00
N GLY A 43 -14.80 -4.91 -14.43
CA GLY A 43 -14.90 -6.24 -15.04
C GLY A 43 -15.43 -7.33 -14.10
N THR A 44 -15.04 -7.28 -12.82
CA THR A 44 -15.49 -8.23 -11.80
C THR A 44 -16.96 -8.04 -11.45
N LEU A 45 -17.42 -6.80 -11.30
CA LEU A 45 -18.75 -6.49 -10.75
C LEU A 45 -19.80 -6.20 -11.82
N GLY A 46 -19.40 -5.79 -13.02
CA GLY A 46 -20.26 -5.66 -14.21
C GLY A 46 -21.34 -4.58 -14.14
N MET A 47 -21.56 -3.93 -13.01
CA MET A 47 -22.59 -2.89 -12.81
C MET A 47 -22.08 -1.73 -11.97
N PRO A 48 -22.51 -0.46 -12.25
CA PRO A 48 -22.04 0.74 -11.55
C PRO A 48 -22.31 0.72 -10.05
N GLY A 49 -23.47 0.31 -9.61
CA GLY A 49 -23.86 0.28 -8.19
C GLY A 49 -22.95 -0.60 -7.33
N PRO A 50 -22.77 -1.90 -7.67
CA PRO A 50 -21.79 -2.76 -6.99
C PRO A 50 -20.36 -2.21 -7.01
N VAL A 51 -19.91 -1.61 -8.11
CA VAL A 51 -18.59 -0.95 -8.19
C VAL A 51 -18.48 0.16 -7.16
N ILE A 52 -19.44 1.08 -7.11
CA ILE A 52 -19.45 2.19 -6.15
C ILE A 52 -19.47 1.65 -4.71
N VAL A 53 -20.34 0.67 -4.43
CA VAL A 53 -20.44 0.05 -3.10
C VAL A 53 -19.12 -0.58 -2.68
N ALA A 54 -18.43 -1.29 -3.57
CA ALA A 54 -17.14 -1.91 -3.27
C ALA A 54 -16.07 -0.86 -2.92
N TRP A 55 -16.01 0.26 -3.66
CA TRP A 55 -15.10 1.36 -3.34
C TRP A 55 -15.44 2.08 -2.03
N VAL A 56 -16.74 2.27 -1.73
CA VAL A 56 -17.19 2.84 -0.43
C VAL A 56 -16.82 1.90 0.70
N LEU A 57 -17.11 0.60 0.57
CA LEU A 57 -16.74 -0.41 1.57
C LEU A 57 -15.23 -0.45 1.79
N GLY A 58 -14.45 -0.42 0.71
CA GLY A 58 -12.99 -0.32 0.80
C GLY A 58 -12.52 0.91 1.57
N GLY A 59 -13.11 2.06 1.29
CA GLY A 59 -12.84 3.31 2.01
C GLY A 59 -13.20 3.22 3.50
N VAL A 60 -14.35 2.63 3.85
CA VAL A 60 -14.77 2.40 5.24
C VAL A 60 -13.80 1.47 5.95
N VAL A 61 -13.37 0.38 5.33
CA VAL A 61 -12.41 -0.56 5.89
C VAL A 61 -11.05 0.11 6.09
N ALA A 62 -10.53 0.84 5.11
CA ALA A 62 -9.28 1.58 5.22
C ALA A 62 -9.32 2.63 6.35
N LEU A 63 -10.42 3.38 6.45
CA LEU A 63 -10.61 4.36 7.52
C LEU A 63 -10.72 3.70 8.89
N ALA A 64 -11.41 2.57 9.01
CA ALA A 64 -11.50 1.80 10.25
C ALA A 64 -10.12 1.29 10.70
N GLY A 65 -9.30 0.80 9.76
CA GLY A 65 -7.91 0.43 10.01
C GLY A 65 -7.07 1.62 10.46
N ALA A 66 -7.16 2.74 9.75
CA ALA A 66 -6.43 3.97 10.09
C ALA A 66 -6.78 4.51 11.49
N LEU A 67 -8.07 4.49 11.87
CA LEU A 67 -8.53 4.87 13.21
C LEU A 67 -7.95 3.97 14.30
N ALA A 68 -7.89 2.66 14.06
CA ALA A 68 -7.32 1.70 15.02
C ALA A 68 -5.80 1.86 15.15
N ILE A 69 -5.08 1.94 14.02
CA ILE A 69 -3.62 2.14 14.00
C ILE A 69 -3.23 3.50 14.58
N ALA A 70 -4.07 4.52 14.44
CA ALA A 70 -3.85 5.84 15.03
C ALA A 70 -3.70 5.78 16.56
N GLU A 71 -4.47 4.91 17.24
CA GLU A 71 -4.33 4.70 18.70
C GLU A 71 -2.97 4.06 19.03
N LEU A 72 -2.58 3.01 18.28
CA LEU A 72 -1.31 2.34 18.50
C LEU A 72 -0.12 3.25 18.19
N ALA A 73 -0.19 4.01 17.11
CA ALA A 73 0.85 4.95 16.72
C ALA A 73 1.01 6.10 17.72
N ALA A 74 -0.09 6.58 18.31
CA ALA A 74 -0.06 7.60 19.36
C ALA A 74 0.46 7.06 20.70
N ALA A 75 0.13 5.80 21.03
CA ALA A 75 0.53 5.16 22.27
C ALA A 75 2.00 4.63 22.23
N LEU A 76 2.46 4.23 21.04
CA LEU A 76 3.79 3.65 20.77
C LEU A 76 4.49 4.43 19.63
N PRO A 77 4.84 5.70 19.84
CA PRO A 77 5.33 6.60 18.78
C PRO A 77 6.82 6.34 18.45
N ARG A 78 7.12 5.09 18.08
CA ARG A 78 8.44 4.61 17.67
C ARG A 78 8.47 4.33 16.19
N SER A 79 9.66 4.37 15.58
CA SER A 79 9.86 3.88 14.22
C SER A 79 9.63 2.36 14.17
N GLY A 80 9.06 1.87 13.06
CA GLY A 80 8.79 0.44 12.87
C GLY A 80 7.30 0.07 12.73
N GLY A 81 6.38 0.99 13.05
CA GLY A 81 4.95 0.83 12.76
C GLY A 81 4.37 -0.53 13.16
N VAL A 82 3.79 -1.24 12.18
CA VAL A 82 3.14 -2.56 12.37
C VAL A 82 4.07 -3.56 13.07
N PHE A 83 5.37 -3.60 12.73
CA PHE A 83 6.34 -4.45 13.43
C PHE A 83 6.35 -4.19 14.94
N THR A 84 6.40 -2.91 15.33
CA THR A 84 6.39 -2.52 16.75
C THR A 84 5.08 -2.92 17.42
N PHE A 85 3.95 -2.71 16.76
CA PHE A 85 2.63 -3.03 17.33
C PHE A 85 2.46 -4.53 17.54
N LEU A 86 2.91 -5.35 16.58
CA LEU A 86 2.90 -6.81 16.70
C LEU A 86 3.82 -7.29 17.81
N LEU A 87 5.02 -6.73 17.91
CA LEU A 87 6.00 -7.06 18.95
C LEU A 87 5.44 -6.78 20.35
N GLU A 88 4.84 -5.61 20.54
CA GLU A 88 4.32 -5.17 21.83
C GLU A 88 3.02 -5.90 22.23
N ALA A 89 2.15 -6.26 21.27
CA ALA A 89 0.89 -6.92 21.54
C ALA A 89 0.99 -8.44 21.62
N PHE A 90 1.81 -9.08 20.78
CA PHE A 90 1.83 -10.54 20.58
C PHE A 90 3.22 -11.16 20.72
N GLY A 91 4.26 -10.33 20.90
CA GLY A 91 5.63 -10.81 21.06
C GLY A 91 6.38 -11.03 19.74
N PRO A 92 7.57 -11.69 19.82
CA PRO A 92 8.54 -11.66 18.73
C PRO A 92 8.17 -12.52 17.51
N LEU A 93 7.39 -13.59 17.65
CA LEU A 93 7.07 -14.45 16.50
C LEU A 93 6.20 -13.76 15.45
N PRO A 94 5.05 -13.12 15.79
CA PRO A 94 4.26 -12.39 14.79
C PRO A 94 5.02 -11.19 14.18
N ALA A 95 5.83 -10.49 14.98
CA ALA A 95 6.70 -9.44 14.50
C ALA A 95 7.75 -9.94 13.50
N PHE A 96 8.39 -11.09 13.78
CA PHE A 96 9.32 -11.74 12.86
C PHE A 96 8.61 -12.15 11.56
N LEU A 97 7.44 -12.81 11.66
CA LEU A 97 6.67 -13.24 10.48
C LEU A 97 6.26 -12.06 9.59
N PHE A 98 5.91 -10.93 10.18
CA PHE A 98 5.66 -9.70 9.41
C PHE A 98 6.88 -9.31 8.56
N GLY A 99 8.05 -9.20 9.15
CA GLY A 99 9.21 -8.81 8.38
C GLY A 99 9.73 -9.89 7.44
N TRP A 100 9.57 -11.17 7.77
CA TRP A 100 9.80 -12.27 6.82
C TRP A 100 8.89 -12.12 5.59
N SER A 101 7.61 -11.84 5.81
CA SER A 101 6.63 -11.66 4.74
C SER A 101 6.89 -10.39 3.94
N GLU A 102 7.29 -9.30 4.60
CA GLU A 102 7.73 -8.06 3.93
C GLU A 102 8.88 -8.34 2.96
N LEU A 103 9.86 -9.14 3.34
CA LEU A 103 10.96 -9.51 2.47
C LEU A 103 10.51 -10.41 1.32
N THR A 104 9.82 -11.50 1.64
CA THR A 104 9.64 -12.62 0.71
C THR A 104 8.43 -12.50 -0.21
N VAL A 105 7.37 -11.80 0.21
CA VAL A 105 6.11 -11.66 -0.54
C VAL A 105 5.72 -10.21 -0.75
N ILE A 106 5.56 -9.45 0.34
CA ILE A 106 4.88 -8.16 0.32
C ILE A 106 5.68 -7.16 -0.53
N ARG A 107 6.95 -6.96 -0.21
CA ARG A 107 7.79 -6.00 -0.93
C ARG A 107 8.07 -6.40 -2.36
N ALA A 108 8.33 -7.68 -2.60
CA ALA A 108 8.56 -8.21 -3.94
C ALA A 108 7.33 -8.01 -4.86
N SER A 109 6.13 -8.32 -4.34
CA SER A 109 4.87 -8.12 -5.06
C SER A 109 4.57 -6.65 -5.30
N ALA A 110 4.79 -5.78 -4.28
CA ALA A 110 4.59 -4.34 -4.42
C ALA A 110 5.46 -3.74 -5.52
N LEU A 111 6.77 -4.03 -5.50
CA LEU A 111 7.70 -3.55 -6.53
C LEU A 111 7.27 -4.03 -7.92
N GLY A 112 6.90 -5.30 -8.04
CA GLY A 112 6.44 -5.88 -9.30
C GLY A 112 5.16 -5.22 -9.81
N ALA A 113 4.14 -5.07 -8.97
CA ALA A 113 2.86 -4.47 -9.35
C ALA A 113 3.00 -3.01 -9.79
N ILE A 114 3.74 -2.18 -9.02
CA ILE A 114 3.98 -0.77 -9.36
C ILE A 114 4.77 -0.66 -10.67
N ALA A 115 5.82 -1.47 -10.84
CA ALA A 115 6.63 -1.48 -12.04
C ALA A 115 5.86 -1.95 -13.28
N THR A 116 4.91 -2.88 -13.13
CA THR A 116 4.02 -3.32 -14.21
C THR A 116 3.16 -2.16 -14.70
N ILE A 117 2.54 -1.40 -13.80
CA ILE A 117 1.73 -0.23 -14.19
C ILE A 117 2.60 0.82 -14.87
N PHE A 118 3.80 1.09 -14.35
CA PHE A 118 4.76 1.97 -15.03
C PHE A 118 5.02 1.52 -16.47
N ALA A 119 5.28 0.24 -16.69
CA ALA A 119 5.56 -0.32 -18.00
C ALA A 119 4.33 -0.34 -18.92
N GLU A 120 3.13 -0.60 -18.40
CA GLU A 120 1.87 -0.53 -19.17
C GLU A 120 1.64 0.91 -19.67
N TYR A 121 1.83 1.94 -18.82
CA TYR A 121 1.67 3.34 -19.21
C TYR A 121 2.80 3.86 -20.12
N LEU A 122 4.02 3.34 -20.00
CA LEU A 122 5.09 3.57 -20.98
C LEU A 122 4.73 2.95 -22.33
N GLY A 123 4.05 1.80 -22.31
CA GLY A 123 3.51 1.13 -23.49
C GLY A 123 2.46 1.94 -24.26
N TYR A 124 1.81 2.94 -23.63
CA TYR A 124 0.97 3.92 -24.34
C TYR A 124 1.72 4.63 -25.46
N PHE A 125 3.01 4.96 -25.25
CA PHE A 125 3.85 5.66 -26.22
C PHE A 125 4.57 4.71 -27.17
N LEU A 126 4.96 3.51 -26.71
CA LEU A 126 5.88 2.62 -27.39
C LEU A 126 5.25 1.28 -27.85
N HIS A 127 3.97 1.07 -27.57
CA HIS A 127 3.17 -0.09 -28.00
C HIS A 127 3.81 -1.45 -27.64
N PHE A 128 3.95 -1.74 -26.36
CA PHE A 128 4.57 -2.97 -25.87
C PHE A 128 3.63 -4.17 -25.90
N ASP A 129 4.18 -5.33 -26.27
CA ASP A 129 3.57 -6.63 -26.04
C ASP A 129 3.71 -7.06 -24.56
N PRO A 130 2.88 -8.01 -24.08
CA PRO A 130 2.94 -8.42 -22.68
C PRO A 130 4.30 -8.90 -22.17
N PRO A 131 5.12 -9.68 -22.93
CA PRO A 131 6.49 -10.01 -22.54
C PRO A 131 7.40 -8.79 -22.39
N THR A 132 7.25 -7.78 -23.25
CA THR A 132 8.04 -6.54 -23.18
C THR A 132 7.65 -5.71 -21.96
N VAL A 133 6.35 -5.63 -21.60
CA VAL A 133 5.90 -5.00 -20.36
C VAL A 133 6.64 -5.59 -19.15
N ARG A 134 6.72 -6.93 -19.04
CA ARG A 134 7.43 -7.59 -17.91
C ARG A 134 8.93 -7.26 -17.90
N ARG A 135 9.58 -7.24 -19.06
CA ARG A 135 11.01 -6.88 -19.17
C ARG A 135 11.28 -5.43 -18.78
N VAL A 136 10.44 -4.51 -19.23
CA VAL A 136 10.52 -3.08 -18.87
C VAL A 136 10.26 -2.87 -17.37
N ALA A 137 9.27 -3.56 -16.82
CA ALA A 137 9.00 -3.51 -15.38
C ALA A 137 10.21 -4.04 -14.57
N ALA A 138 10.81 -5.16 -14.98
CA ALA A 138 12.01 -5.68 -14.35
C ALA A 138 13.19 -4.70 -14.43
N ALA A 139 13.40 -4.08 -15.59
CA ALA A 139 14.43 -3.05 -15.78
C ALA A 139 14.19 -1.83 -14.86
N ALA A 140 12.94 -1.37 -14.72
CA ALA A 140 12.58 -0.28 -13.82
C ALA A 140 12.92 -0.62 -12.36
N ILE A 141 12.62 -1.85 -11.91
CA ILE A 141 12.99 -2.32 -10.56
C ILE A 141 14.50 -2.29 -10.36
N VAL A 142 15.29 -2.76 -11.34
CA VAL A 142 16.76 -2.76 -11.28
C VAL A 142 17.29 -1.32 -11.22
N VAL A 143 16.81 -0.42 -12.07
CA VAL A 143 17.22 1.00 -12.08
C VAL A 143 16.95 1.65 -10.72
N ILE A 144 15.75 1.46 -10.16
CA ILE A 144 15.39 2.01 -8.84
C ILE A 144 16.23 1.35 -7.74
N GLY A 145 16.49 0.04 -7.82
CA GLY A 145 17.38 -0.66 -6.91
C GLY A 145 18.79 -0.07 -6.91
N CYS A 146 19.38 0.16 -8.09
CA CYS A 146 20.70 0.80 -8.24
C CYS A 146 20.71 2.24 -7.72
N LEU A 147 19.67 3.03 -7.98
CA LEU A 147 19.54 4.40 -7.46
C LEU A 147 19.50 4.43 -5.93
N ASN A 148 18.72 3.53 -5.32
CA ASN A 148 18.62 3.43 -3.86
C ASN A 148 19.90 2.88 -3.22
N TYR A 149 20.60 1.97 -3.92
CA TYR A 149 21.91 1.48 -3.50
C TYR A 149 22.95 2.61 -3.47
N ALA A 150 22.94 3.50 -4.48
CA ALA A 150 23.88 4.62 -4.61
C ALA A 150 23.60 5.79 -3.62
N GLY A 151 22.50 5.76 -2.86
CA GLY A 151 22.24 6.67 -1.74
C GLY A 151 20.95 7.49 -1.80
N VAL A 152 20.47 7.86 -0.63
CA VAL A 152 19.12 8.39 -0.37
C VAL A 152 18.95 9.88 -0.74
N ARG A 153 20.02 10.67 -0.86
CA ARG A 153 19.90 12.13 -1.00
C ARG A 153 19.24 12.59 -2.29
N ALA A 154 19.50 11.92 -3.40
CA ALA A 154 18.88 12.25 -4.70
C ALA A 154 17.41 11.81 -4.77
N ALA A 155 17.08 10.69 -4.13
CA ALA A 155 15.74 10.11 -4.17
C ALA A 155 14.71 10.94 -3.36
N SER A 156 15.10 11.54 -2.23
CA SER A 156 14.18 12.25 -1.34
C SER A 156 13.79 13.65 -1.83
N ALA A 157 14.66 14.36 -2.53
CA ALA A 157 14.35 15.69 -3.06
C ALA A 157 13.24 15.65 -4.15
N VAL A 158 13.26 14.61 -4.98
CA VAL A 158 12.26 14.38 -6.04
C VAL A 158 10.89 14.01 -5.44
N MET A 159 10.87 13.27 -4.33
CA MET A 159 9.63 12.77 -3.72
C MET A 159 8.64 13.86 -3.29
N ASN A 160 9.10 14.93 -2.63
CA ASN A 160 8.21 15.94 -2.06
C ASN A 160 7.45 16.74 -3.12
N VAL A 161 8.14 17.15 -4.19
CA VAL A 161 7.53 17.92 -5.29
C VAL A 161 6.54 17.06 -6.06
N VAL A 162 6.92 15.81 -6.37
CA VAL A 162 6.09 14.85 -7.10
C VAL A 162 4.81 14.50 -6.32
N THR A 163 4.88 14.39 -4.98
CA THR A 163 3.72 13.99 -4.17
C THR A 163 2.60 15.02 -4.18
N VAL A 164 2.92 16.31 -3.98
CA VAL A 164 1.91 17.37 -4.00
C VAL A 164 1.33 17.53 -5.41
N ALA A 165 2.19 17.50 -6.43
CA ALA A 165 1.77 17.64 -7.82
C ALA A 165 0.84 16.49 -8.26
N LYS A 166 1.16 15.24 -7.88
CA LYS A 166 0.32 14.09 -8.25
C LYS A 166 -1.05 14.11 -7.57
N PHE A 167 -1.13 14.50 -6.28
CA PHE A 167 -2.42 14.61 -5.60
C PHE A 167 -3.32 15.65 -6.25
N ALA A 168 -2.78 16.84 -6.52
CA ALA A 168 -3.50 17.90 -7.21
C ALA A 168 -3.94 17.47 -8.62
N ALA A 169 -3.05 16.81 -9.37
CA ALA A 169 -3.35 16.33 -10.72
C ALA A 169 -4.44 15.24 -10.72
N VAL A 170 -4.42 14.33 -9.77
CA VAL A 170 -5.44 13.25 -9.63
C VAL A 170 -6.81 13.84 -9.27
N ALA A 171 -6.85 14.77 -8.31
CA ALA A 171 -8.09 15.46 -7.95
C ALA A 171 -8.63 16.31 -9.12
N LEU A 172 -7.73 17.04 -9.81
CA LEU A 172 -8.09 17.84 -10.97
C LEU A 172 -8.61 16.98 -12.13
N LEU A 173 -7.96 15.85 -12.42
CA LEU A 173 -8.44 14.90 -13.42
C LEU A 173 -9.88 14.43 -13.10
N GLY A 174 -10.16 14.08 -11.84
CA GLY A 174 -11.48 13.68 -11.41
C GLY A 174 -12.53 14.78 -11.59
N LEU A 175 -12.18 16.04 -11.33
CA LEU A 175 -13.09 17.17 -11.52
C LEU A 175 -13.27 17.49 -13.01
N LEU A 176 -12.20 17.54 -13.79
CA LEU A 176 -12.24 17.84 -15.22
C LEU A 176 -12.97 16.76 -16.01
N ALA A 177 -12.98 15.52 -15.56
CA ALA A 177 -13.70 14.44 -16.21
C ALA A 177 -15.21 14.73 -16.34
N PHE A 178 -15.82 15.49 -15.42
CA PHE A 178 -17.22 15.88 -15.52
C PHE A 178 -17.49 16.95 -16.61
N THR A 179 -16.45 17.50 -17.24
CA THR A 179 -16.56 18.38 -18.40
C THR A 179 -16.45 17.61 -19.74
N ALA A 180 -16.29 16.28 -19.69
CA ALA A 180 -16.14 15.45 -20.88
C ALA A 180 -17.40 15.52 -21.77
N SER A 181 -17.20 15.72 -23.06
CA SER A 181 -18.30 15.83 -24.04
C SER A 181 -19.11 14.54 -24.19
N GLU A 182 -18.46 13.37 -23.97
CA GLU A 182 -19.08 12.04 -24.01
C GLU A 182 -19.57 11.59 -22.63
N GLY A 183 -19.38 12.42 -21.59
CA GLY A 183 -19.81 12.11 -20.23
C GLY A 183 -21.32 12.06 -20.11
N SER A 184 -21.84 11.02 -19.47
CA SER A 184 -23.28 10.82 -19.35
C SER A 184 -23.67 10.17 -18.02
N ALA A 185 -24.70 10.74 -17.40
CA ALA A 185 -25.37 10.10 -16.25
C ALA A 185 -26.04 8.76 -16.65
N ALA A 186 -26.31 8.54 -17.93
CA ALA A 186 -26.85 7.29 -18.43
C ALA A 186 -25.88 6.10 -18.26
N HIS A 187 -24.56 6.35 -18.14
CA HIS A 187 -23.57 5.31 -17.86
C HIS A 187 -23.74 4.66 -16.46
N PHE A 188 -24.50 5.30 -15.57
CA PHE A 188 -24.89 4.74 -14.27
C PHE A 188 -26.16 3.89 -14.34
N THR A 189 -26.79 3.75 -15.53
CA THR A 189 -28.07 3.05 -15.68
C THR A 189 -27.91 1.78 -16.52
N PRO A 190 -28.38 0.62 -16.05
CA PRO A 190 -29.03 0.42 -14.75
C PRO A 190 -28.01 0.46 -13.60
N LEU A 191 -28.32 1.17 -12.54
CA LEU A 191 -27.41 1.30 -11.40
C LEU A 191 -27.17 -0.06 -10.71
N TRP A 192 -28.27 -0.84 -10.58
CA TRP A 192 -28.26 -2.14 -9.92
C TRP A 192 -29.41 -3.00 -10.40
N THR A 193 -29.11 -4.25 -10.76
CA THR A 193 -30.12 -5.29 -11.08
C THR A 193 -29.72 -6.58 -10.39
N GLY A 194 -30.67 -7.23 -9.70
CA GLY A 194 -30.44 -8.49 -8.98
C GLY A 194 -29.95 -8.31 -7.55
N GLY A 195 -29.50 -9.39 -6.93
CA GLY A 195 -28.99 -9.42 -5.55
C GLY A 195 -27.55 -8.89 -5.43
N LEU A 196 -27.12 -8.61 -4.20
CA LEU A 196 -25.76 -8.19 -3.92
C LEU A 196 -24.79 -9.38 -4.06
N PRO A 197 -23.83 -9.35 -4.99
CA PRO A 197 -22.90 -10.44 -5.20
C PRO A 197 -21.77 -10.39 -4.16
N LEU A 198 -22.04 -10.84 -2.92
CA LEU A 198 -21.10 -10.71 -1.79
C LEU A 198 -19.71 -11.28 -2.08
N SER A 199 -19.65 -12.47 -2.74
CA SER A 199 -18.36 -13.07 -3.10
C SER A 199 -17.59 -12.23 -4.12
N LEU A 200 -18.29 -11.68 -5.15
CA LEU A 200 -17.65 -10.80 -6.13
C LEU A 200 -17.19 -9.48 -5.51
N ILE A 201 -17.97 -8.93 -4.55
CA ILE A 201 -17.52 -7.75 -3.79
C ILE A 201 -16.29 -8.08 -2.96
N ALA A 202 -16.26 -9.22 -2.26
CA ALA A 202 -15.09 -9.64 -1.49
C ALA A 202 -13.87 -9.86 -2.38
N THR A 203 -14.05 -10.41 -3.59
CA THR A 203 -12.98 -10.53 -4.60
C THR A 203 -12.49 -9.15 -5.06
N ALA A 204 -13.41 -8.23 -5.36
CA ALA A 204 -13.09 -6.88 -5.79
C ALA A 204 -12.41 -6.04 -4.67
N LEU A 205 -12.72 -6.33 -3.41
CA LEU A 205 -12.07 -5.65 -2.27
C LEU A 205 -10.56 -5.90 -2.23
N VAL A 206 -10.05 -7.03 -2.67
CA VAL A 206 -8.60 -7.32 -2.64
C VAL A 206 -7.81 -6.27 -3.44
N PRO A 207 -8.02 -6.06 -4.75
CA PRO A 207 -7.33 -5.00 -5.49
C PRO A 207 -7.73 -3.57 -5.05
N ILE A 208 -8.94 -3.37 -4.53
CA ILE A 208 -9.33 -2.10 -3.91
C ILE A 208 -8.46 -1.81 -2.69
N MET A 209 -8.20 -2.81 -1.84
CA MET A 209 -7.33 -2.66 -0.68
C MET A 209 -5.86 -2.43 -1.07
N TRP A 210 -5.39 -3.00 -2.18
CA TRP A 210 -4.12 -2.59 -2.80
C TRP A 210 -4.10 -1.09 -3.10
N THR A 211 -5.19 -0.56 -3.65
CA THR A 211 -5.27 0.85 -4.05
C THR A 211 -5.34 1.80 -2.84
N TYR A 212 -6.02 1.38 -1.78
CA TYR A 212 -6.10 2.14 -0.53
C TYR A 212 -4.87 1.94 0.38
N ASP A 213 -3.97 1.00 0.09
CA ASP A 213 -2.80 0.75 0.94
C ASP A 213 -1.82 1.94 0.96
N GLY A 214 -1.03 2.03 2.02
CA GLY A 214 -0.09 3.12 2.29
C GLY A 214 -0.48 3.98 3.50
N TRP A 215 -1.73 3.92 3.96
CA TRP A 215 -2.16 4.67 5.16
C TRP A 215 -1.39 4.25 6.41
N ALA A 216 -1.01 2.99 6.54
CA ALA A 216 -0.23 2.48 7.67
C ALA A 216 1.25 2.90 7.61
N ASP A 217 1.77 3.31 6.46
CA ASP A 217 3.19 3.64 6.25
C ASP A 217 3.66 4.81 7.11
N LEU A 218 2.77 5.77 7.41
CA LEU A 218 3.09 6.87 8.32
C LEU A 218 3.50 6.37 9.71
N ALA A 219 2.93 5.26 10.18
CA ALA A 219 3.28 4.69 11.48
C ALA A 219 4.73 4.20 11.54
N PHE A 220 5.36 3.82 10.40
CA PHE A 220 6.78 3.44 10.36
C PHE A 220 7.70 4.63 10.67
N LEU A 221 7.22 5.86 10.47
CA LEU A 221 7.94 7.10 10.76
C LEU A 221 7.57 7.71 12.11
N GLY A 222 6.87 6.98 12.98
CA GLY A 222 6.37 7.48 14.26
C GLY A 222 7.42 8.16 15.14
N GLY A 223 8.68 7.67 15.11
CA GLY A 223 9.82 8.27 15.82
C GLY A 223 10.30 9.61 15.26
N GLU A 224 9.95 9.96 14.01
CA GLU A 224 10.36 11.20 13.33
C GLU A 224 9.29 12.31 13.37
N VAL A 225 8.10 12.01 13.91
CA VAL A 225 6.96 12.93 13.94
C VAL A 225 7.00 13.82 15.19
N ARG A 226 6.79 15.13 15.01
CA ARG A 226 6.64 16.10 16.09
C ARG A 226 5.29 15.94 16.77
N ASP A 227 5.24 16.03 18.10
CA ASP A 227 4.02 15.82 18.89
C ASP A 227 3.19 14.61 18.38
N PRO A 228 3.78 13.39 18.41
CA PRO A 228 3.22 12.23 17.74
C PRO A 228 1.85 11.84 18.30
N GLY A 229 1.59 12.10 19.58
CA GLY A 229 0.29 11.83 20.22
C GLY A 229 -0.90 12.57 19.58
N ARG A 230 -0.64 13.72 18.94
CA ARG A 230 -1.65 14.51 18.23
C ARG A 230 -1.50 14.45 16.72
N THR A 231 -0.26 14.52 16.24
CA THR A 231 0.04 14.62 14.81
C THR A 231 -0.27 13.32 14.08
N LEU A 232 0.15 12.15 14.62
CA LEU A 232 -0.10 10.86 13.98
C LEU A 232 -1.60 10.56 13.80
N PRO A 233 -2.46 10.66 14.84
CA PRO A 233 -3.89 10.43 14.65
C PRO A 233 -4.51 11.37 13.62
N ARG A 234 -4.21 12.66 13.72
CA ARG A 234 -4.76 13.65 12.77
C ARG A 234 -4.33 13.37 11.33
N ALA A 235 -3.06 13.08 11.11
CA ALA A 235 -2.54 12.78 9.78
C ALA A 235 -3.14 11.50 9.20
N LEU A 236 -3.22 10.43 10.01
CA LEU A 236 -3.83 9.15 9.60
C LEU A 236 -5.30 9.32 9.23
N ILE A 237 -6.08 10.03 10.05
CA ILE A 237 -7.52 10.21 9.82
C ILE A 237 -7.77 11.13 8.63
N LEU A 238 -7.18 12.34 8.63
CA LEU A 238 -7.41 13.34 7.59
C LEU A 238 -6.86 12.88 6.24
N GLY A 239 -5.66 12.29 6.23
CA GLY A 239 -5.05 11.78 5.02
C GLY A 239 -5.85 10.64 4.39
N THR A 240 -6.26 9.65 5.21
CA THR A 240 -7.09 8.53 4.70
C THR A 240 -8.46 9.00 4.23
N ALA A 241 -9.11 9.90 4.96
CA ALA A 241 -10.41 10.47 4.54
C ALA A 241 -10.29 11.23 3.21
N ALA A 242 -9.23 12.02 3.04
CA ALA A 242 -8.98 12.74 1.79
C ALA A 242 -8.76 11.76 0.60
N ILE A 243 -8.01 10.68 0.82
CA ILE A 243 -7.79 9.64 -0.19
C ILE A 243 -9.11 8.96 -0.57
N VAL A 244 -9.93 8.58 0.42
CA VAL A 244 -11.25 7.98 0.19
C VAL A 244 -12.11 8.90 -0.67
N ALA A 245 -12.18 10.20 -0.33
CA ALA A 245 -12.96 11.17 -1.08
C ALA A 245 -12.46 11.30 -2.54
N VAL A 246 -11.16 11.39 -2.76
CA VAL A 246 -10.57 11.50 -4.11
C VAL A 246 -10.78 10.22 -4.92
N TYR A 247 -10.66 9.05 -4.30
CA TYR A 247 -10.87 7.79 -5.02
C TYR A 247 -12.33 7.54 -5.39
N LEU A 248 -13.27 7.93 -4.54
CA LEU A 248 -14.69 7.90 -4.87
C LEU A 248 -15.02 8.89 -5.99
N LEU A 249 -14.48 10.10 -5.94
CA LEU A 249 -14.61 11.10 -7.01
C LEU A 249 -14.11 10.55 -8.35
N LEU A 250 -12.89 9.96 -8.36
CA LEU A 250 -12.31 9.41 -9.59
C LEU A 250 -13.10 8.24 -10.15
N ASN A 251 -13.55 7.31 -9.30
CA ASN A 251 -14.37 6.19 -9.79
C ASN A 251 -15.71 6.67 -10.36
N ALA A 252 -16.36 7.65 -9.71
CA ALA A 252 -17.55 8.28 -10.26
C ALA A 252 -17.26 8.96 -11.61
N ALA A 253 -16.13 9.67 -11.70
CA ALA A 253 -15.68 10.34 -12.93
C ALA A 253 -15.38 9.32 -14.05
N TYR A 254 -14.70 8.23 -13.76
CA TYR A 254 -14.43 7.17 -14.75
C TYR A 254 -15.72 6.56 -15.30
N ILE A 255 -16.68 6.22 -14.43
CA ILE A 255 -17.99 5.67 -14.86
C ILE A 255 -18.78 6.73 -15.65
N TYR A 256 -18.70 8.01 -15.25
CA TYR A 256 -19.38 9.11 -15.97
C TYR A 256 -18.87 9.25 -17.40
N VAL A 257 -17.53 9.15 -17.59
CA VAL A 257 -16.88 9.39 -18.90
C VAL A 257 -16.85 8.15 -19.76
N VAL A 258 -16.62 6.94 -19.17
CA VAL A 258 -16.37 5.70 -19.89
C VAL A 258 -17.45 4.67 -19.54
N PRO A 259 -18.19 4.14 -20.53
CA PRO A 259 -19.13 3.04 -20.30
C PRO A 259 -18.45 1.87 -19.61
N LEU A 260 -19.15 1.23 -18.67
CA LEU A 260 -18.55 0.20 -17.80
C LEU A 260 -17.91 -0.97 -18.56
N PRO A 261 -18.49 -1.51 -19.66
CA PRO A 261 -17.86 -2.57 -20.45
C PRO A 261 -16.53 -2.13 -21.09
N GLU A 262 -16.46 -0.91 -21.56
CA GLU A 262 -15.24 -0.34 -22.15
C GLU A 262 -14.19 -0.08 -21.05
N MET A 263 -14.62 0.45 -19.90
CA MET A 263 -13.78 0.62 -18.72
C MET A 263 -13.16 -0.71 -18.30
N ALA A 264 -13.94 -1.80 -18.27
CA ALA A 264 -13.48 -3.14 -17.93
C ALA A 264 -12.41 -3.69 -18.89
N ALA A 265 -12.51 -3.33 -20.19
CA ALA A 265 -11.57 -3.74 -21.23
C ALA A 265 -10.27 -2.92 -21.23
N SER A 266 -10.25 -1.72 -20.60
CA SER A 266 -9.10 -0.81 -20.63
C SER A 266 -8.07 -1.16 -19.56
N LYS A 267 -6.80 -1.33 -19.94
CA LYS A 267 -5.67 -1.38 -19.01
C LYS A 267 -5.21 0.00 -18.55
N LEU A 268 -5.59 1.05 -19.28
CA LEU A 268 -5.14 2.44 -19.09
C LEU A 268 -6.34 3.37 -18.85
N VAL A 269 -7.25 2.98 -17.95
CA VAL A 269 -8.55 3.64 -17.75
C VAL A 269 -8.43 5.15 -17.53
N ALA A 270 -7.39 5.61 -16.85
CA ALA A 270 -7.16 7.03 -16.63
C ALA A 270 -6.82 7.78 -17.93
N ALA A 271 -6.02 7.18 -18.81
CA ALA A 271 -5.69 7.74 -20.12
C ALA A 271 -6.93 7.75 -21.03
N THR A 272 -7.67 6.62 -21.08
CA THR A 272 -8.93 6.51 -21.81
C THR A 272 -9.95 7.57 -21.39
N ALA A 273 -10.10 7.83 -20.10
CA ALA A 273 -10.97 8.89 -19.61
C ALA A 273 -10.45 10.29 -19.99
N ALA A 274 -9.13 10.50 -19.89
CA ALA A 274 -8.53 11.80 -20.20
C ALA A 274 -8.62 12.19 -21.67
N GLU A 275 -8.60 11.24 -22.60
CA GLU A 275 -8.78 11.46 -24.04
C GLU A 275 -10.15 12.08 -24.37
N ARG A 276 -11.15 11.90 -23.51
CA ARG A 276 -12.51 12.40 -23.66
C ARG A 276 -12.75 13.75 -22.99
N ILE A 277 -11.74 14.32 -22.32
CA ILE A 277 -11.84 15.61 -21.65
C ILE A 277 -11.46 16.73 -22.63
N PRO A 278 -12.39 17.60 -23.06
CA PRO A 278 -12.14 18.61 -24.09
C PRO A 278 -10.99 19.56 -23.76
N LEU A 279 -10.87 19.93 -22.47
CA LEU A 279 -9.82 20.84 -22.00
C LEU A 279 -8.40 20.28 -22.21
N LEU A 280 -8.24 18.96 -22.21
CA LEU A 280 -6.96 18.28 -22.43
C LEU A 280 -6.69 18.02 -23.92
N GLY A 281 -7.71 18.14 -24.76
CA GLY A 281 -7.63 17.92 -26.20
C GLY A 281 -7.11 16.53 -26.56
N GLY A 282 -6.59 16.36 -27.76
CA GLY A 282 -6.00 15.09 -28.22
C GLY A 282 -4.73 14.65 -27.45
N ALA A 283 -4.19 15.49 -26.57
CA ALA A 283 -3.03 15.18 -25.75
C ALA A 283 -3.41 14.57 -24.38
N GLY A 284 -4.71 14.48 -24.02
CA GLY A 284 -5.17 14.07 -22.70
C GLY A 284 -4.61 12.73 -22.25
N GLY A 285 -4.69 11.71 -23.10
CA GLY A 285 -4.15 10.38 -22.83
C GLY A 285 -2.64 10.38 -22.61
N ALA A 286 -1.89 11.12 -23.44
CA ALA A 286 -0.44 11.22 -23.31
C ALA A 286 -0.04 11.96 -22.01
N VAL A 287 -0.69 13.07 -21.69
CA VAL A 287 -0.43 13.84 -20.46
C VAL A 287 -0.67 12.98 -19.22
N VAL A 288 -1.80 12.29 -19.16
CA VAL A 288 -2.12 11.42 -18.02
C VAL A 288 -1.20 10.22 -17.97
N SER A 289 -0.87 9.61 -19.11
CA SER A 289 0.09 8.50 -19.14
C SER A 289 1.46 8.90 -18.60
N ALA A 290 1.99 10.05 -19.00
CA ALA A 290 3.23 10.59 -18.46
C ALA A 290 3.13 10.88 -16.95
N LEU A 291 2.02 11.45 -16.48
CA LEU A 291 1.77 11.71 -15.08
C LEU A 291 1.76 10.41 -14.25
N VAL A 292 1.08 9.37 -14.75
CA VAL A 292 1.03 8.06 -14.08
C VAL A 292 2.42 7.42 -14.03
N MET A 293 3.20 7.51 -15.09
CA MET A 293 4.59 7.02 -15.11
C MET A 293 5.44 7.71 -14.04
N VAL A 294 5.37 9.03 -13.92
CA VAL A 294 6.06 9.80 -12.87
C VAL A 294 5.59 9.40 -11.49
N SER A 295 4.28 9.22 -11.30
CA SER A 295 3.68 8.75 -10.04
C SER A 295 4.18 7.35 -9.68
N CYS A 296 4.15 6.41 -10.61
CA CYS A 296 4.63 5.03 -10.42
C CYS A 296 6.12 4.99 -10.10
N PHE A 297 6.93 5.78 -10.83
CA PHE A 297 8.37 5.88 -10.57
C PHE A 297 8.65 6.39 -9.15
N GLY A 298 7.96 7.43 -8.72
CA GLY A 298 8.05 7.96 -7.36
C GLY A 298 7.64 6.93 -6.30
N THR A 299 6.52 6.23 -6.53
CA THR A 299 6.02 5.21 -5.60
C THR A 299 6.94 3.98 -5.54
N LEU A 300 7.47 3.54 -6.69
CA LEU A 300 8.45 2.45 -6.77
C LEU A 300 9.73 2.81 -5.99
N ASN A 301 10.21 4.05 -6.16
CA ASN A 301 11.35 4.56 -5.41
C ASN A 301 11.07 4.62 -3.90
N GLY A 302 9.92 5.14 -3.49
CA GLY A 302 9.47 5.17 -2.08
C GLY A 302 9.40 3.77 -1.48
N SER A 303 8.81 2.82 -2.18
CA SER A 303 8.71 1.41 -1.78
C SER A 303 10.10 0.77 -1.62
N MET A 304 11.04 1.03 -2.54
CA MET A 304 12.42 0.56 -2.45
C MET A 304 13.20 1.25 -1.31
N MET A 305 12.83 2.47 -0.94
CA MET A 305 13.44 3.16 0.20
C MET A 305 12.95 2.60 1.54
N THR A 306 11.65 2.34 1.70
CA THR A 306 11.05 2.00 3.00
C THR A 306 11.20 0.53 3.34
N GLY A 307 10.93 -0.40 2.41
CA GLY A 307 10.96 -1.83 2.66
C GLY A 307 12.28 -2.36 3.24
N PRO A 308 13.43 -2.09 2.63
CA PRO A 308 14.71 -2.53 3.15
C PRO A 308 15.04 -2.04 4.56
N ARG A 309 14.45 -0.92 5.01
CA ARG A 309 14.63 -0.42 6.38
C ARG A 309 13.91 -1.27 7.43
N ILE A 310 12.82 -1.91 7.06
CA ILE A 310 12.11 -2.85 7.95
C ILE A 310 13.04 -4.03 8.25
N PHE A 311 13.66 -4.61 7.22
CA PHE A 311 14.60 -5.73 7.36
C PHE A 311 15.84 -5.33 8.15
N PHE A 312 16.35 -4.12 7.87
CA PHE A 312 17.47 -3.54 8.63
C PHE A 312 17.11 -3.41 10.11
N ALA A 313 15.97 -2.81 10.45
CA ALA A 313 15.54 -2.62 11.83
C ALA A 313 15.35 -3.95 12.57
N MET A 314 14.81 -4.97 11.89
CA MET A 314 14.68 -6.32 12.45
C MET A 314 16.04 -6.96 12.73
N ALA A 315 16.98 -6.83 11.81
CA ALA A 315 18.33 -7.36 11.96
C ALA A 315 19.12 -6.62 13.05
N ASP A 316 18.97 -5.30 13.15
CA ASP A 316 19.55 -4.47 14.23
C ASP A 316 19.01 -4.86 15.61
N ARG A 317 17.75 -5.33 15.66
CA ARG A 317 17.12 -5.89 16.87
C ARG A 317 17.53 -7.33 17.19
N GLY A 318 18.37 -7.94 16.37
CA GLY A 318 18.71 -9.36 16.52
C GLY A 318 17.54 -10.30 16.22
N LEU A 319 16.49 -9.82 15.55
CA LEU A 319 15.34 -10.64 15.12
C LEU A 319 15.45 -11.09 13.66
N PHE A 320 16.55 -10.75 12.96
CA PHE A 320 16.80 -11.18 11.59
C PHE A 320 18.29 -11.36 11.30
N PHE A 321 18.64 -11.88 10.12
CA PHE A 321 20.01 -12.21 9.76
C PHE A 321 20.92 -10.96 9.79
N PRO A 322 22.04 -10.96 10.57
CA PRO A 322 22.92 -9.79 10.72
C PRO A 322 23.48 -9.27 9.39
N ALA A 323 23.64 -10.15 8.39
CA ALA A 323 24.11 -9.76 7.07
C ALA A 323 23.19 -8.74 6.38
N ILE A 324 21.88 -8.77 6.67
CA ILE A 324 20.88 -7.85 6.10
C ILE A 324 21.00 -6.45 6.72
N ALA A 325 21.50 -6.36 7.96
CA ALA A 325 21.78 -5.08 8.62
C ALA A 325 23.06 -4.40 8.11
N ARG A 326 23.80 -5.00 7.16
CA ARG A 326 25.03 -4.39 6.64
C ARG A 326 24.71 -3.11 5.87
N VAL A 327 25.33 -2.02 6.32
CA VAL A 327 25.29 -0.72 5.67
C VAL A 327 26.53 -0.57 4.80
N SER A 328 26.37 -0.14 3.56
CA SER A 328 27.48 0.18 2.68
C SER A 328 28.31 1.33 3.25
N PRO A 329 29.63 1.19 3.46
CA PRO A 329 30.46 2.29 3.97
C PRO A 329 30.49 3.51 3.05
N ARG A 330 30.45 3.27 1.72
CA ARG A 330 30.51 4.31 0.69
C ARG A 330 29.19 5.05 0.52
N PHE A 331 28.07 4.33 0.50
CA PHE A 331 26.76 4.88 0.13
C PHE A 331 25.82 5.06 1.33
N GLN A 332 26.20 4.55 2.50
CA GLN A 332 25.42 4.60 3.74
C GLN A 332 23.98 4.09 3.56
N SER A 333 23.82 3.06 2.72
CA SER A 333 22.56 2.41 2.40
C SER A 333 22.57 0.94 2.85
N PRO A 334 21.42 0.33 3.22
CA PRO A 334 21.31 -1.09 3.57
C PRO A 334 21.42 -1.96 2.30
N SER A 335 22.63 -2.07 1.78
CA SER A 335 22.94 -2.60 0.44
C SER A 335 22.45 -4.02 0.21
N VAL A 336 22.59 -4.91 1.20
CA VAL A 336 22.13 -6.31 1.10
C VAL A 336 20.60 -6.38 1.04
N ALA A 337 19.93 -5.61 1.89
CA ALA A 337 18.47 -5.57 1.90
C ALA A 337 17.89 -5.02 0.59
N ILE A 338 18.49 -3.96 0.02
CA ILE A 338 18.11 -3.40 -1.28
C ILE A 338 18.34 -4.42 -2.39
N GLY A 339 19.50 -5.09 -2.41
CA GLY A 339 19.80 -6.13 -3.40
C GLY A 339 18.79 -7.26 -3.38
N LEU A 340 18.44 -7.78 -2.19
CA LEU A 340 17.43 -8.83 -2.03
C LEU A 340 16.05 -8.38 -2.51
N ALA A 341 15.60 -7.19 -2.12
CA ALA A 341 14.31 -6.65 -2.57
C ALA A 341 14.28 -6.48 -4.10
N THR A 342 15.39 -6.00 -4.71
CA THR A 342 15.52 -5.86 -6.16
C THR A 342 15.40 -7.22 -6.86
N VAL A 343 16.18 -8.20 -6.44
CA VAL A 343 16.18 -9.56 -7.05
C VAL A 343 14.80 -10.20 -6.92
N LEU A 344 14.20 -10.18 -5.74
CA LEU A 344 12.88 -10.77 -5.53
C LEU A 344 11.79 -10.02 -6.32
N GLY A 345 11.83 -8.69 -6.38
CA GLY A 345 10.91 -7.89 -7.19
C GLY A 345 10.99 -8.24 -8.68
N VAL A 346 12.21 -8.41 -9.22
CA VAL A 346 12.44 -8.86 -10.60
C VAL A 346 11.88 -10.26 -10.82
N VAL A 347 12.16 -11.20 -9.93
CA VAL A 347 11.60 -12.57 -10.03
C VAL A 347 10.07 -12.52 -10.03
N TYR A 348 9.48 -11.78 -9.11
CA TYR A 348 8.01 -11.71 -9.02
C TYR A 348 7.37 -11.12 -10.29
N VAL A 349 7.90 -10.03 -10.85
CA VAL A 349 7.32 -9.39 -12.04
C VAL A 349 7.50 -10.22 -13.32
N LEU A 350 8.52 -11.06 -13.40
CA LEU A 350 8.73 -11.92 -14.56
C LEU A 350 7.75 -13.11 -14.60
N PHE A 351 7.31 -13.60 -13.43
CA PHE A 351 6.49 -14.81 -13.33
C PHE A 351 5.02 -14.55 -12.94
N ASN A 352 4.63 -13.30 -12.64
CA ASN A 352 3.27 -12.97 -12.27
C ASN A 352 2.75 -11.80 -13.12
N ASP A 353 1.43 -11.74 -13.30
CA ASP A 353 0.76 -10.57 -13.84
C ASP A 353 0.43 -9.56 -12.72
N PHE A 354 -0.11 -8.38 -13.11
CA PHE A 354 -0.46 -7.32 -12.17
C PHE A 354 -1.44 -7.80 -11.09
N GLN A 355 -2.49 -8.55 -11.48
CA GLN A 355 -3.52 -8.99 -10.53
C GLN A 355 -2.93 -9.94 -9.49
N GLN A 356 -2.15 -10.93 -9.94
CA GLN A 356 -1.47 -11.86 -9.05
C GLN A 356 -0.50 -11.16 -8.09
N LEU A 357 0.19 -10.12 -8.55
CA LEU A 357 1.09 -9.32 -7.72
C LEU A 357 0.33 -8.51 -6.67
N ALA A 358 -0.76 -7.86 -7.05
CA ALA A 358 -1.61 -7.10 -6.14
C ALA A 358 -2.27 -8.02 -5.08
N ASP A 359 -2.75 -9.19 -5.50
CA ASP A 359 -3.37 -10.18 -4.60
C ASP A 359 -2.34 -10.72 -3.59
N LYS A 360 -1.14 -11.10 -4.05
CA LYS A 360 -0.06 -11.56 -3.17
C LYS A 360 0.37 -10.49 -2.16
N PHE A 361 0.42 -9.24 -2.57
CA PHE A 361 0.69 -8.13 -1.66
C PHE A 361 -0.39 -8.03 -0.57
N VAL A 362 -1.65 -7.91 -0.97
CA VAL A 362 -2.76 -7.72 -0.03
C VAL A 362 -2.90 -8.91 0.89
N LEU A 363 -2.94 -10.13 0.34
CA LEU A 363 -3.05 -11.35 1.15
C LEU A 363 -1.83 -11.59 2.04
N GLY A 364 -0.67 -11.08 1.64
CA GLY A 364 0.56 -11.12 2.45
C GLY A 364 0.55 -10.16 3.63
N ILE A 365 0.06 -8.92 3.46
CA ILE A 365 0.14 -7.87 4.48
C ILE A 365 -1.10 -7.80 5.39
N TRP A 366 -2.28 -8.05 4.85
CA TRP A 366 -3.56 -7.85 5.54
C TRP A 366 -3.74 -8.69 6.81
N PRO A 367 -3.29 -9.96 6.90
CA PRO A 367 -3.30 -10.70 8.16
C PRO A 367 -2.51 -9.99 9.27
N PHE A 368 -1.41 -9.32 8.93
CA PHE A 368 -0.61 -8.57 9.90
C PHE A 368 -1.25 -7.24 10.29
N TYR A 369 -1.92 -6.56 9.34
CA TYR A 369 -2.74 -5.40 9.67
C TYR A 369 -3.92 -5.80 10.57
N ALA A 370 -4.57 -6.93 10.31
CA ALA A 370 -5.62 -7.46 11.17
C ALA A 370 -5.09 -7.77 12.57
N LEU A 371 -3.94 -8.43 12.68
CA LEU A 371 -3.31 -8.66 13.97
C LEU A 371 -2.94 -7.34 14.67
N ALA A 372 -2.38 -6.36 13.96
CA ALA A 372 -2.07 -5.05 14.55
C ALA A 372 -3.34 -4.36 15.07
N VAL A 373 -4.43 -4.36 14.30
CA VAL A 373 -5.73 -3.82 14.72
C VAL A 373 -6.28 -4.59 15.93
N ALA A 374 -6.17 -5.94 15.94
CA ALA A 374 -6.52 -6.76 17.11
C ALA A 374 -5.64 -6.42 18.33
N GLY A 375 -4.42 -5.95 18.11
CA GLY A 375 -3.50 -5.45 19.13
C GLY A 375 -4.11 -4.32 19.98
N VAL A 376 -5.05 -3.52 19.42
CA VAL A 376 -5.78 -2.50 20.20
C VAL A 376 -6.54 -3.16 21.35
N TYR A 377 -7.27 -4.25 21.07
CA TYR A 377 -8.02 -4.98 22.12
C TYR A 377 -7.08 -5.63 23.14
N VAL A 378 -6.00 -6.25 22.64
CA VAL A 378 -5.01 -6.93 23.49
C VAL A 378 -4.33 -5.93 24.41
N LEU A 379 -3.79 -4.83 23.88
CA LEU A 379 -3.05 -3.84 24.66
C LEU A 379 -3.96 -3.05 25.61
N ARG A 380 -5.24 -2.86 25.28
CA ARG A 380 -6.19 -2.27 26.23
C ARG A 380 -6.43 -3.16 27.44
N ARG A 381 -6.38 -4.49 27.27
CA ARG A 381 -6.56 -5.47 28.37
C ARG A 381 -5.26 -5.74 29.13
N THR A 382 -4.16 -5.95 28.40
CA THR A 382 -2.87 -6.38 29.02
C THR A 382 -2.06 -5.22 29.56
N ARG A 383 -2.22 -4.01 29.00
CA ARG A 383 -1.50 -2.81 29.43
C ARG A 383 -2.47 -1.62 29.62
N PRO A 384 -3.38 -1.68 30.60
CA PRO A 384 -4.37 -0.61 30.82
C PRO A 384 -3.73 0.73 31.16
N GLY A 385 -2.56 0.73 31.82
CA GLY A 385 -1.79 1.93 32.16
C GLY A 385 -0.98 2.56 31.01
N LEU A 386 -0.95 1.96 29.81
CA LEU A 386 -0.25 2.55 28.67
C LEU A 386 -0.90 3.90 28.30
N PRO A 387 -0.14 5.01 28.21
CA PRO A 387 -0.66 6.30 27.80
C PRO A 387 -1.26 6.22 26.38
N ARG A 388 -2.52 6.68 26.23
CA ARG A 388 -3.24 6.72 24.96
C ARG A 388 -3.72 8.14 24.68
N PRO A 389 -2.87 9.01 24.08
CA PRO A 389 -3.24 10.38 23.75
C PRO A 389 -4.43 10.46 22.79
N TYR A 390 -4.61 9.43 21.98
CA TYR A 390 -5.77 9.21 21.13
C TYR A 390 -6.36 7.82 21.43
N ARG A 391 -7.68 7.73 21.44
CA ARG A 391 -8.43 6.47 21.57
C ARG A 391 -9.30 6.28 20.34
N THR A 392 -9.31 5.08 19.80
CA THR A 392 -10.04 4.72 18.58
C THR A 392 -11.51 5.11 18.69
N LEU A 393 -11.95 5.97 17.78
CA LEU A 393 -13.35 6.39 17.67
C LEU A 393 -14.24 5.20 17.31
N GLY A 394 -15.37 5.08 17.97
CA GLY A 394 -16.30 3.96 17.74
C GLY A 394 -15.82 2.61 18.24
N TYR A 395 -14.82 2.56 19.13
CA TYR A 395 -14.44 1.31 19.79
C TYR A 395 -15.61 0.72 20.58
N PRO A 396 -15.87 -0.61 20.55
CA PRO A 396 -15.07 -1.67 19.88
C PRO A 396 -15.45 -1.93 18.42
N VAL A 397 -16.46 -1.27 17.88
CA VAL A 397 -17.05 -1.58 16.56
C VAL A 397 -16.09 -1.25 15.41
N THR A 398 -15.44 -0.10 15.45
CA THR A 398 -14.54 0.33 14.36
C THR A 398 -13.40 -0.67 14.08
N PRO A 399 -12.62 -1.12 15.07
CA PRO A 399 -11.63 -2.15 14.81
C PRO A 399 -12.27 -3.48 14.37
N ALA A 400 -13.47 -3.84 14.88
CA ALA A 400 -14.16 -5.06 14.47
C ALA A 400 -14.54 -5.04 12.98
N ILE A 401 -14.97 -3.90 12.42
CA ILE A 401 -15.25 -3.74 10.98
C ILE A 401 -14.04 -4.15 10.16
N PHE A 402 -12.84 -3.65 10.52
CA PHE A 402 -11.60 -3.99 9.83
C PHE A 402 -11.29 -5.49 9.92
N LEU A 403 -11.42 -6.08 11.12
CA LEU A 403 -11.16 -7.50 11.35
C LEU A 403 -12.12 -8.40 10.55
N VAL A 404 -13.42 -8.10 10.57
CA VAL A 404 -14.43 -8.86 9.83
C VAL A 404 -14.17 -8.79 8.32
N ALA A 405 -13.89 -7.59 7.80
CA ALA A 405 -13.55 -7.41 6.40
C ALA A 405 -12.28 -8.18 6.02
N SER A 406 -11.23 -8.12 6.85
CA SER A 406 -9.97 -8.84 6.61
C SER A 406 -10.17 -10.35 6.58
N VAL A 407 -10.91 -10.90 7.56
CA VAL A 407 -11.23 -12.34 7.60
C VAL A 407 -12.09 -12.73 6.40
N GLY A 408 -13.10 -11.93 6.06
CA GLY A 408 -13.99 -12.17 4.92
C GLY A 408 -13.23 -12.20 3.58
N MET A 409 -12.31 -11.25 3.36
CA MET A 409 -11.47 -11.23 2.15
C MET A 409 -10.57 -12.45 2.06
N VAL A 410 -9.88 -12.82 3.14
CA VAL A 410 -8.99 -13.98 3.16
C VAL A 410 -9.77 -15.28 2.95
N ALA A 411 -10.92 -15.44 3.62
CA ALA A 411 -11.77 -16.61 3.45
C ALA A 411 -12.30 -16.72 2.02
N ASN A 412 -12.74 -15.60 1.43
CA ASN A 412 -13.18 -15.58 0.03
C ASN A 412 -12.03 -15.91 -0.94
N ALA A 413 -10.85 -15.36 -0.74
CA ALA A 413 -9.68 -15.63 -1.56
C ALA A 413 -9.29 -17.12 -1.51
N LEU A 414 -9.34 -17.75 -0.32
CA LEU A 414 -9.11 -19.20 -0.18
C LEU A 414 -10.18 -20.04 -0.89
N ALA A 415 -11.43 -19.56 -0.95
CA ALA A 415 -12.50 -20.26 -1.63
C ALA A 415 -12.47 -20.10 -3.16
N THR A 416 -12.08 -18.93 -3.67
CA THR A 416 -12.12 -18.58 -5.10
C THR A 416 -10.81 -18.85 -5.84
N ASP A 417 -9.66 -18.69 -5.17
CA ASP A 417 -8.32 -18.97 -5.70
C ASP A 417 -7.43 -19.65 -4.62
N PRO A 418 -7.72 -20.93 -4.30
CA PRO A 418 -7.01 -21.64 -3.24
C PRO A 418 -5.51 -21.84 -3.53
N VAL A 419 -5.13 -21.94 -4.80
CA VAL A 419 -3.75 -22.23 -5.20
C VAL A 419 -2.86 -21.02 -4.94
N ASN A 420 -3.17 -19.86 -5.54
CA ASN A 420 -2.34 -18.66 -5.36
C ASN A 420 -2.38 -18.15 -3.92
N THR A 421 -3.55 -18.21 -3.28
CA THR A 421 -3.72 -17.85 -1.87
C THR A 421 -2.92 -18.79 -0.98
N GLY A 422 -3.03 -20.11 -1.23
CA GLY A 422 -2.27 -21.14 -0.49
C GLY A 422 -0.76 -20.98 -0.63
N VAL A 423 -0.25 -20.69 -1.83
CA VAL A 423 1.17 -20.39 -2.06
C VAL A 423 1.61 -19.17 -1.27
N THR A 424 0.82 -18.10 -1.25
CA THR A 424 1.12 -16.89 -0.49
C THR A 424 1.25 -17.19 1.01
N PHE A 425 0.28 -17.91 1.58
CA PHE A 425 0.33 -18.27 3.00
C PHE A 425 1.41 -19.31 3.31
N ALA A 426 1.72 -20.25 2.40
CA ALA A 426 2.83 -21.18 2.57
C ALA A 426 4.17 -20.42 2.69
N ILE A 427 4.40 -19.39 1.88
CA ILE A 427 5.60 -18.55 1.98
C ILE A 427 5.64 -17.79 3.32
N VAL A 428 4.52 -17.22 3.76
CA VAL A 428 4.41 -16.55 5.06
C VAL A 428 4.72 -17.51 6.20
N LEU A 429 4.09 -18.70 6.19
CA LEU A 429 4.25 -19.72 7.24
C LEU A 429 5.62 -20.40 7.22
N ALA A 430 6.32 -20.41 6.08
CA ALA A 430 7.72 -20.85 6.02
C ALA A 430 8.65 -20.02 6.92
N GLY A 431 8.23 -18.82 7.31
CA GLY A 431 8.91 -18.03 8.34
C GLY A 431 8.92 -18.67 9.73
N VAL A 432 7.95 -19.56 10.06
CA VAL A 432 7.88 -20.21 11.39
C VAL A 432 9.10 -21.10 11.66
N PRO A 433 9.44 -22.09 10.81
CA PRO A 433 10.66 -22.89 11.00
C PRO A 433 11.93 -22.03 10.92
N VAL A 434 11.97 -21.01 10.08
CA VAL A 434 13.13 -20.09 10.03
C VAL A 434 13.29 -19.37 11.37
N TYR A 435 12.21 -18.87 11.97
CA TYR A 435 12.23 -18.26 13.29
C TYR A 435 12.68 -19.24 14.38
N ALA A 436 12.20 -20.49 14.35
CA ALA A 436 12.59 -21.51 15.32
C ALA A 436 14.11 -21.79 15.28
N VAL A 437 14.67 -21.98 14.08
CA VAL A 437 16.12 -22.15 13.88
C VAL A 437 16.88 -20.92 14.33
N TRP A 438 16.40 -19.73 14.00
CA TRP A 438 16.99 -18.45 14.40
C TRP A 438 17.05 -18.31 15.93
N ARG A 439 15.95 -18.54 16.63
CA ARG A 439 15.85 -18.42 18.09
C ARG A 439 16.80 -19.36 18.84
N VAL A 440 17.03 -20.56 18.30
CA VAL A 440 18.00 -21.51 18.88
C VAL A 440 19.44 -21.00 18.75
N ARG A 441 19.78 -20.40 17.59
CA ARG A 441 21.14 -19.86 17.33
C ARG A 441 21.44 -18.57 18.10
N SER A 442 20.44 -17.74 18.33
CA SER A 442 20.61 -16.45 19.04
C SER A 442 20.72 -16.61 20.57
N ARG A 443 20.47 -17.82 21.10
CA ARG A 443 20.62 -18.17 22.53
C ARG A 443 22.00 -18.79 22.85
N LYS A 444 22.78 -19.14 21.82
CA LYS A 444 24.18 -19.56 21.93
C LYS A 444 25.12 -18.39 21.64
#